data_c1dfd6dd8e61b664aeb3fac7daa54111
#
_entry.id   c1dfd6dd8e61b664aeb3fac7daa54111
#
_cell.length_a   1.000
_cell.length_b   1.000
_cell.length_c   1.000
_cell.angle_alpha   90.00
_cell.angle_beta   90.00
_cell.angle_gamma   90.00
#
_symmetry.space_group_name_H-M   'P 1'
#
loop_
_entity.id
_entity.type
_entity.pdbx_description
1 polymer ?
#
loop_
_entity_poly.entity_id
_entity_poly.type
_entity_poly.pdbx_seq_one_letter_code
_entity_poly.pdbx_strand_id
1 'polypeptide(L)'
;MIWPTKKLGECLVQFDRGISWSRKDEGGTIAVLRIPNIQEGHINLDDLKHISAKNGNGELYKNDIVMVASNGNPDLVGRSALVTEKEKGMRFASFLIRLRFDNTKLLSQYAHLFLLTPTFKRELRRKIATTSGIYNLKKEHIEKIKIPLPPLEIQKQIVERLDKIVAAQKLNDGLIQKTDELFQSLLHKELNPSGKDWEMKKLGEVFERIIESLLPTRHPDKEFNFIGLENIESNTGQLVGVKPTVGKLIKSTKTVFRENDVLYGKLRPYLNKVWLADTNGICSTDIWVLRTKKNAISPLLLSAILRQPQIVAKSSASMAGANLPRANKDVFDKITVSLPPVDEQKQIVEKLSAAREYKTQLLAQKSKLKELFNSVLSKSFSG
;
A
#
# COMPACT_ATOMS: atom_id res chain seq x y z
N MET A 1 19.35 29.40 -1.49
CA MET A 1 20.03 29.94 -0.27
C MET A 1 20.68 28.75 0.42
N ILE A 2 21.99 28.82 0.61
CA ILE A 2 22.75 27.77 1.33
C ILE A 2 22.68 28.11 2.82
N TRP A 3 22.01 27.25 3.59
CA TRP A 3 21.94 27.41 5.05
C TRP A 3 23.21 26.93 5.73
N PRO A 4 23.63 27.56 6.84
CA PRO A 4 24.74 27.04 7.64
C PRO A 4 24.39 25.64 8.14
N THR A 5 25.37 24.74 8.12
CA THR A 5 25.20 23.38 8.61
C THR A 5 25.75 23.23 10.02
N LYS A 6 25.04 22.51 10.89
CA LYS A 6 25.51 22.11 12.22
C LYS A 6 25.43 20.60 12.40
N LYS A 7 26.23 20.06 13.31
CA LYS A 7 26.11 18.64 13.69
C LYS A 7 24.85 18.45 14.52
N LEU A 8 24.09 17.37 14.30
CA LEU A 8 22.90 17.05 15.08
C LEU A 8 23.21 17.01 16.60
N GLY A 9 24.39 16.53 16.97
CA GLY A 9 24.84 16.49 18.39
C GLY A 9 24.87 17.84 19.09
N GLU A 10 25.04 18.95 18.36
CA GLU A 10 25.05 20.30 18.95
C GLU A 10 23.65 20.76 19.40
N CYS A 11 22.61 20.11 18.90
CA CYS A 11 21.21 20.39 19.22
C CYS A 11 20.53 19.24 19.98
N LEU A 12 21.23 18.11 20.21
CA LEU A 12 20.68 16.93 20.85
C LEU A 12 20.76 17.07 22.38
N VAL A 13 19.61 17.09 23.04
CA VAL A 13 19.49 17.19 24.51
C VAL A 13 19.46 15.82 25.15
N GLN A 14 18.80 14.84 24.54
CA GLN A 14 18.67 13.50 25.07
C GLN A 14 18.81 12.44 24.00
N PHE A 15 19.57 11.40 24.32
CA PHE A 15 19.73 10.19 23.54
C PHE A 15 19.76 9.01 24.50
N ASP A 16 18.74 8.19 24.50
CA ASP A 16 18.66 7.00 25.34
C ASP A 16 17.99 5.84 24.61
N ARG A 17 18.30 4.64 25.03
CA ARG A 17 17.63 3.41 24.59
C ARG A 17 16.39 3.18 25.42
N GLY A 18 15.43 2.50 24.81
CA GLY A 18 14.24 2.07 25.50
C GLY A 18 14.47 0.94 26.49
N ILE A 19 13.38 0.47 27.07
CA ILE A 19 13.38 -0.53 28.13
C ILE A 19 13.38 -1.96 27.56
N SER A 20 13.93 -2.88 28.35
CA SER A 20 13.77 -4.32 28.15
C SER A 20 12.80 -4.85 29.20
N TRP A 21 12.01 -5.84 28.84
CA TRP A 21 11.07 -6.52 29.74
C TRP A 21 11.04 -8.03 29.46
N SER A 22 10.54 -8.79 30.41
CA SER A 22 10.33 -10.24 30.30
C SER A 22 8.84 -10.57 30.10
N ARG A 23 8.53 -11.81 29.75
CA ARG A 23 7.12 -12.26 29.62
C ARG A 23 6.30 -12.08 30.92
N LYS A 24 6.95 -12.10 32.09
CA LYS A 24 6.29 -11.88 33.40
C LYS A 24 5.81 -10.46 33.57
N ASP A 25 6.36 -9.53 32.83
CA ASP A 25 6.01 -8.10 32.86
C ASP A 25 4.86 -7.74 31.89
N GLU A 26 4.45 -8.69 31.01
CA GLU A 26 3.36 -8.45 30.03
C GLU A 26 1.97 -8.47 30.72
N GLY A 27 1.00 -7.80 30.08
CA GLY A 27 -0.38 -7.70 30.58
C GLY A 27 -0.66 -6.54 31.55
N GLY A 28 0.29 -5.60 31.69
CA GLY A 28 0.10 -4.38 32.47
C GLY A 28 -0.65 -3.28 31.72
N THR A 29 -0.60 -2.04 32.25
CA THR A 29 -1.32 -0.87 31.71
C THR A 29 -0.45 0.05 30.86
N ILE A 30 0.89 -0.10 30.88
CA ILE A 30 1.79 0.79 30.17
C ILE A 30 2.03 0.29 28.75
N ALA A 31 1.60 1.07 27.78
CA ALA A 31 1.83 0.79 26.36
C ALA A 31 3.31 0.97 25.98
N VAL A 32 3.85 0.05 25.19
CA VAL A 32 5.24 0.05 24.74
C VAL A 32 5.32 -0.03 23.23
N LEU A 33 6.01 0.95 22.63
CA LEU A 33 6.33 0.95 21.22
C LEU A 33 7.47 -0.03 20.90
N ARG A 34 7.30 -0.79 19.84
CA ARG A 34 8.29 -1.74 19.29
C ARG A 34 8.64 -1.38 17.86
N ILE A 35 9.62 -2.07 17.27
CA ILE A 35 10.01 -1.85 15.86
C ILE A 35 8.82 -1.87 14.89
N PRO A 36 7.84 -2.82 14.97
CA PRO A 36 6.68 -2.81 14.08
C PRO A 36 5.81 -1.56 14.19
N ASN A 37 5.81 -0.91 15.36
CA ASN A 37 5.04 0.32 15.56
C ASN A 37 5.68 1.54 14.88
N ILE A 38 6.99 1.51 14.61
CA ILE A 38 7.69 2.62 13.98
C ILE A 38 7.63 2.45 12.48
N GLN A 39 6.74 3.18 11.84
CA GLN A 39 6.65 3.30 10.39
C GLN A 39 7.48 4.49 9.90
N GLU A 40 7.64 4.63 8.60
CA GLU A 40 8.39 5.78 8.08
C GLU A 40 7.58 7.07 8.24
N GLY A 41 8.00 7.89 9.19
CA GLY A 41 7.38 9.19 9.47
C GLY A 41 6.23 9.18 10.47
N HIS A 42 5.70 8.03 10.89
CA HIS A 42 4.59 7.97 11.85
C HIS A 42 4.64 6.73 12.75
N ILE A 43 3.86 6.76 13.82
CA ILE A 43 3.72 5.65 14.76
C ILE A 43 2.39 4.94 14.47
N ASN A 44 2.45 3.62 14.29
CA ASN A 44 1.26 2.76 14.20
C ASN A 44 0.96 2.19 15.58
N LEU A 45 -0.28 2.39 16.06
CA LEU A 45 -0.74 1.96 17.38
C LEU A 45 -1.58 0.67 17.36
N ASP A 46 -1.74 0.01 16.20
CA ASP A 46 -2.65 -1.13 16.05
C ASP A 46 -2.23 -2.37 16.86
N ASP A 47 -0.94 -2.60 17.07
CA ASP A 47 -0.43 -3.78 17.82
C ASP A 47 0.52 -3.31 18.92
N LEU A 48 -0.01 -2.76 19.99
CA LEU A 48 0.75 -2.35 21.15
C LEU A 48 0.93 -3.51 22.14
N LYS A 49 2.14 -3.62 22.69
CA LYS A 49 2.36 -4.42 23.89
C LYS A 49 2.11 -3.56 25.11
N HIS A 50 1.58 -4.20 26.16
CA HIS A 50 1.36 -3.55 27.46
C HIS A 50 2.16 -4.28 28.53
N ILE A 51 2.80 -3.53 29.41
CA ILE A 51 3.62 -4.06 30.51
C ILE A 51 3.20 -3.46 31.86
N SER A 52 3.54 -4.18 32.93
CA SER A 52 3.45 -3.65 34.28
C SER A 52 4.45 -2.53 34.51
N ALA A 53 4.14 -1.63 35.42
CA ALA A 53 5.02 -0.50 35.75
C ALA A 53 6.41 -1.00 36.15
N LYS A 54 7.45 -0.57 35.42
CA LYS A 54 8.82 -0.68 35.83
C LYS A 54 9.37 0.71 36.11
N ASN A 55 10.03 0.85 37.23
CA ASN A 55 10.85 2.02 37.49
C ASN A 55 11.95 2.10 36.41
N GLY A 56 11.96 3.15 35.64
CA GLY A 56 12.99 3.32 34.59
C GLY A 56 12.67 4.41 33.59
N ASN A 57 13.74 4.90 32.99
CA ASN A 57 13.72 5.86 31.90
C ASN A 57 12.97 5.26 30.70
N GLY A 58 12.40 6.10 29.85
CA GLY A 58 11.78 5.65 28.62
C GLY A 58 10.36 6.17 28.40
N GLU A 59 9.89 7.07 29.25
CA GLU A 59 8.65 7.78 29.03
C GLU A 59 8.77 8.76 27.88
N LEU A 60 7.87 8.65 26.90
CA LEU A 60 7.84 9.51 25.74
C LEU A 60 7.08 10.80 26.03
N TYR A 61 7.62 11.88 25.51
CA TYR A 61 6.98 13.19 25.53
C TYR A 61 6.74 13.66 24.10
N LYS A 62 5.75 14.53 23.94
CA LYS A 62 5.50 15.19 22.65
C LYS A 62 6.81 15.80 22.12
N ASN A 63 7.01 15.69 20.83
CA ASN A 63 8.19 16.13 20.09
C ASN A 63 9.46 15.27 20.31
N ASP A 64 9.40 14.19 21.07
CA ASP A 64 10.45 13.18 21.00
C ASP A 64 10.43 12.54 19.61
N ILE A 65 11.59 12.07 19.13
CA ILE A 65 11.68 11.25 17.94
C ILE A 65 12.11 9.86 18.36
N VAL A 66 11.30 8.85 18.02
CA VAL A 66 11.66 7.44 18.25
C VAL A 66 12.23 6.88 16.96
N MET A 67 13.37 6.18 17.07
CA MET A 67 14.09 5.64 15.92
C MET A 67 14.51 4.19 16.17
N VAL A 68 14.47 3.36 15.13
CA VAL A 68 14.98 1.99 15.18
C VAL A 68 16.50 2.01 15.27
N ALA A 69 17.03 1.47 16.36
CA ALA A 69 18.46 1.48 16.64
C ALA A 69 19.16 0.17 16.25
N SER A 70 18.45 -0.97 16.32
CA SER A 70 19.07 -2.28 16.07
C SER A 70 18.13 -3.19 15.30
N ASN A 71 18.61 -3.77 14.20
CA ASN A 71 17.87 -4.76 13.42
C ASN A 71 18.82 -5.56 12.51
N GLY A 72 18.44 -6.79 12.15
CA GLY A 72 19.14 -7.60 11.13
C GLY A 72 18.95 -7.06 9.71
N ASN A 73 17.85 -6.31 9.45
CA ASN A 73 17.64 -5.63 8.18
C ASN A 73 18.15 -4.17 8.27
N PRO A 74 19.20 -3.80 7.50
CA PRO A 74 19.76 -2.45 7.53
C PRO A 74 18.78 -1.37 7.08
N ASP A 75 17.78 -1.70 6.28
CA ASP A 75 16.77 -0.74 5.80
C ASP A 75 15.78 -0.31 6.89
N LEU A 76 15.71 -1.06 7.99
CA LEU A 76 14.90 -0.71 9.16
C LEU A 76 15.65 0.20 10.13
N VAL A 77 16.98 0.09 10.19
CA VAL A 77 17.78 0.91 11.11
C VAL A 77 17.78 2.38 10.65
N GLY A 78 17.46 3.28 11.58
CA GLY A 78 17.26 4.69 11.29
C GLY A 78 15.83 5.07 10.88
N ARG A 79 14.92 4.09 10.72
CA ARG A 79 13.49 4.40 10.56
C ARG A 79 12.99 5.13 11.80
N SER A 80 12.33 6.25 11.61
CA SER A 80 11.96 7.15 12.71
C SER A 80 10.54 7.67 12.60
N ALA A 81 9.99 8.06 13.74
CA ALA A 81 8.69 8.69 13.85
C ALA A 81 8.69 9.75 14.94
N LEU A 82 7.93 10.82 14.73
CA LEU A 82 7.74 11.89 15.71
C LEU A 82 6.62 11.49 16.69
N VAL A 83 6.88 11.68 17.98
CA VAL A 83 5.92 11.47 19.06
C VAL A 83 4.95 12.64 19.13
N THR A 84 3.66 12.34 19.10
CA THR A 84 2.56 13.30 19.23
C THR A 84 1.96 13.27 20.66
N GLU A 85 0.84 13.94 20.88
CA GLU A 85 0.12 13.84 22.15
C GLU A 85 -0.45 12.42 22.40
N LYS A 86 -0.70 11.64 21.31
CA LYS A 86 -1.28 10.29 21.43
C LYS A 86 -0.34 9.28 22.09
N GLU A 87 0.95 9.42 21.85
CA GLU A 87 1.99 8.51 22.33
C GLU A 87 2.67 9.03 23.61
N LYS A 88 2.28 10.20 24.11
CA LYS A 88 2.79 10.77 25.36
C LYS A 88 2.52 9.81 26.51
N GLY A 89 3.54 9.56 27.33
CA GLY A 89 3.47 8.65 28.49
C GLY A 89 3.74 7.18 28.12
N MET A 90 3.71 6.79 26.84
CA MET A 90 4.12 5.45 26.43
C MET A 90 5.61 5.21 26.68
N ARG A 91 6.00 3.94 26.70
CA ARG A 91 7.40 3.51 26.74
C ARG A 91 7.83 3.02 25.34
N PHE A 92 9.10 2.76 25.16
CA PHE A 92 9.63 2.18 23.93
C PHE A 92 10.67 1.09 24.24
N ALA A 93 10.75 0.11 23.36
CA ALA A 93 11.60 -1.08 23.52
C ALA A 93 13.08 -0.77 23.34
N SER A 94 13.97 -1.60 23.91
CA SER A 94 15.43 -1.44 23.90
C SER A 94 16.07 -1.45 22.51
N PHE A 95 15.39 -1.97 21.49
CA PHE A 95 15.81 -1.89 20.08
C PHE A 95 15.50 -0.54 19.42
N LEU A 96 14.83 0.35 20.14
CA LEU A 96 14.55 1.72 19.74
C LEU A 96 15.41 2.67 20.57
N ILE A 97 15.63 3.86 20.01
CA ILE A 97 16.22 5.01 20.70
C ILE A 97 15.26 6.19 20.65
N ARG A 98 15.38 7.05 21.63
CA ARG A 98 14.76 8.36 21.64
C ARG A 98 15.81 9.42 21.31
N LEU A 99 15.42 10.36 20.46
CA LEU A 99 16.13 11.61 20.20
C LEU A 99 15.25 12.76 20.69
N ARG A 100 15.78 13.62 21.53
CA ARG A 100 15.14 14.88 21.95
C ARG A 100 16.07 16.02 21.62
N PHE A 101 15.55 17.00 20.89
CA PHE A 101 16.31 18.17 20.46
C PHE A 101 15.97 19.42 21.29
N ASP A 102 16.92 20.36 21.37
CA ASP A 102 16.69 21.70 21.88
C ASP A 102 15.86 22.50 20.88
N ASN A 103 14.57 22.61 21.13
CA ASN A 103 13.64 23.29 20.24
C ASN A 103 13.86 24.81 20.15
N THR A 104 14.76 25.39 20.96
CA THR A 104 15.21 26.80 20.82
C THR A 104 16.23 26.97 19.69
N LYS A 105 16.80 25.87 19.19
CA LYS A 105 17.80 25.85 18.11
C LYS A 105 17.32 25.04 16.91
N LEU A 106 16.76 23.87 17.16
CA LEU A 106 16.33 22.90 16.15
C LEU A 106 14.96 22.34 16.51
N LEU A 107 13.92 22.71 15.77
CA LEU A 107 12.59 22.17 15.95
C LEU A 107 12.59 20.65 15.71
N SER A 108 12.02 19.89 16.63
CA SER A 108 11.95 18.43 16.51
C SER A 108 11.23 17.98 15.23
N GLN A 109 10.18 18.69 14.80
CA GLN A 109 9.48 18.43 13.56
C GLN A 109 10.40 18.63 12.33
N TYR A 110 11.19 19.71 12.31
CA TYR A 110 12.15 19.97 11.25
C TYR A 110 13.28 18.93 11.25
N ALA A 111 13.82 18.59 12.44
CA ALA A 111 14.79 17.49 12.57
C ALA A 111 14.24 16.18 12.04
N HIS A 112 13.00 15.82 12.40
CA HIS A 112 12.35 14.61 11.92
C HIS A 112 12.23 14.58 10.39
N LEU A 113 11.82 15.66 9.77
CA LEU A 113 11.78 15.78 8.30
C LEU A 113 13.15 15.53 7.66
N PHE A 114 14.23 16.06 8.27
CA PHE A 114 15.59 15.78 7.81
C PHE A 114 15.94 14.29 7.89
N LEU A 115 15.53 13.60 8.97
CA LEU A 115 15.77 12.17 9.15
C LEU A 115 15.05 11.30 8.08
N LEU A 116 14.01 11.82 7.44
CA LEU A 116 13.32 11.15 6.32
C LEU A 116 14.04 11.33 4.98
N THR A 117 15.00 12.26 4.86
CA THR A 117 15.67 12.54 3.59
C THR A 117 16.57 11.40 3.12
N PRO A 118 16.70 11.18 1.80
CA PRO A 118 17.69 10.25 1.26
C PRO A 118 19.13 10.57 1.67
N THR A 119 19.46 11.85 1.89
CA THR A 119 20.78 12.31 2.31
C THR A 119 21.11 11.78 3.69
N PHE A 120 20.22 11.97 4.68
CA PHE A 120 20.39 11.41 6.01
C PHE A 120 20.53 9.88 5.97
N LYS A 121 19.63 9.18 5.29
CA LYS A 121 19.63 7.71 5.19
C LYS A 121 20.94 7.18 4.61
N ARG A 122 21.46 7.83 3.58
CA ARG A 122 22.74 7.45 2.94
C ARG A 122 23.91 7.68 3.87
N GLU A 123 23.97 8.82 4.58
CA GLU A 123 25.02 9.09 5.57
C GLU A 123 24.98 8.13 6.75
N LEU A 124 23.79 7.85 7.27
CA LEU A 124 23.60 6.89 8.34
C LEU A 124 24.09 5.50 7.93
N ARG A 125 23.69 5.04 6.74
CA ARG A 125 24.05 3.70 6.22
C ARG A 125 25.57 3.50 6.08
N ARG A 126 26.33 4.57 5.79
CA ARG A 126 27.81 4.52 5.74
C ARG A 126 28.46 4.39 7.12
N LYS A 127 27.75 4.76 8.18
CA LYS A 127 28.26 4.78 9.56
C LYS A 127 27.88 3.53 10.36
N ILE A 128 26.76 2.88 10.02
CA ILE A 128 26.34 1.64 10.67
C ILE A 128 27.06 0.47 10.00
N ALA A 129 27.88 -0.23 10.75
CA ALA A 129 28.53 -1.47 10.34
C ALA A 129 27.94 -2.65 11.11
N THR A 130 28.06 -3.85 10.57
CA THR A 130 27.70 -5.10 11.24
C THR A 130 28.92 -5.97 11.42
N THR A 131 29.06 -6.58 12.59
CA THR A 131 30.05 -7.62 12.86
C THR A 131 29.44 -8.99 13.10
N SER A 132 28.11 -9.06 13.29
CA SER A 132 27.37 -10.28 13.69
C SER A 132 26.01 -10.41 12.99
N GLY A 133 25.83 -9.77 11.83
CA GLY A 133 24.53 -9.78 11.11
C GLY A 133 23.48 -8.83 11.70
N ILE A 134 23.78 -8.13 12.80
CA ILE A 134 22.89 -7.13 13.39
C ILE A 134 23.53 -5.74 13.24
N TYR A 135 22.80 -4.85 12.58
CA TYR A 135 23.18 -3.45 12.47
C TYR A 135 22.77 -2.70 13.73
N ASN A 136 23.71 -1.94 14.29
CA ASN A 136 23.50 -1.16 15.51
C ASN A 136 23.84 0.31 15.30
N LEU A 137 22.92 1.15 15.71
CA LEU A 137 23.07 2.60 15.70
C LEU A 137 23.55 3.07 17.08
N LYS A 138 24.66 3.78 17.10
CA LYS A 138 25.24 4.40 18.29
C LYS A 138 24.99 5.91 18.27
N LYS A 139 25.07 6.55 19.43
CA LYS A 139 24.93 8.01 19.61
C LYS A 139 25.84 8.79 18.66
N GLU A 140 27.11 8.43 18.61
CA GLU A 140 28.13 9.05 17.75
C GLU A 140 27.84 9.03 16.27
N HIS A 141 27.04 8.03 15.80
CA HIS A 141 26.62 7.93 14.41
C HIS A 141 25.64 9.04 14.04
N ILE A 142 24.77 9.44 14.97
CA ILE A 142 23.80 10.53 14.79
C ILE A 142 24.47 11.89 15.02
N GLU A 143 25.24 12.03 16.11
CA GLU A 143 25.82 13.31 16.49
C GLU A 143 26.72 13.94 15.42
N LYS A 144 27.43 13.10 14.65
CA LYS A 144 28.33 13.54 13.57
C LYS A 144 27.65 13.92 12.26
N ILE A 145 26.36 13.63 12.10
CA ILE A 145 25.62 13.98 10.87
C ILE A 145 25.32 15.48 10.89
N LYS A 146 25.57 16.12 9.76
CA LYS A 146 25.31 17.56 9.59
C LYS A 146 23.90 17.79 9.05
N ILE A 147 23.20 18.76 9.63
CA ILE A 147 21.88 19.24 9.20
C ILE A 147 21.99 20.71 8.79
N PRO A 148 21.38 21.12 7.66
CA PRO A 148 21.15 22.55 7.38
C PRO A 148 20.30 23.16 8.50
N LEU A 149 20.75 24.26 9.07
CA LEU A 149 20.09 24.89 10.23
C LEU A 149 19.72 26.34 9.93
N PRO A 150 18.57 26.58 9.23
CA PRO A 150 18.04 27.91 9.05
C PRO A 150 17.49 28.49 10.36
N PRO A 151 17.19 29.80 10.43
CA PRO A 151 16.47 30.40 11.55
C PRO A 151 15.16 29.65 11.87
N LEU A 152 14.75 29.65 13.14
CA LEU A 152 13.56 28.92 13.60
C LEU A 152 12.30 29.25 12.80
N GLU A 153 12.14 30.49 12.39
CA GLU A 153 10.99 30.91 11.59
C GLU A 153 10.93 30.18 10.23
N ILE A 154 12.09 30.02 9.58
CA ILE A 154 12.20 29.26 8.33
C ILE A 154 11.98 27.76 8.57
N GLN A 155 12.48 27.21 9.70
CA GLN A 155 12.19 25.83 10.07
C GLN A 155 10.68 25.61 10.19
N LYS A 156 9.95 26.50 10.87
CA LYS A 156 8.48 26.47 10.99
C LYS A 156 7.78 26.49 9.65
N GLN A 157 8.16 27.43 8.76
CA GLN A 157 7.58 27.53 7.42
C GLN A 157 7.77 26.24 6.61
N ILE A 158 8.95 25.60 6.71
CA ILE A 158 9.22 24.31 6.05
C ILE A 158 8.32 23.21 6.63
N VAL A 159 8.21 23.12 7.94
CA VAL A 159 7.33 22.15 8.63
C VAL A 159 5.88 22.37 8.19
N GLU A 160 5.34 23.57 8.31
CA GLU A 160 3.96 23.89 7.93
C GLU A 160 3.65 23.56 6.47
N ARG A 161 4.60 23.83 5.57
CA ARG A 161 4.43 23.51 4.15
C ARG A 161 4.33 22.01 3.90
N LEU A 162 5.18 21.22 4.55
CA LEU A 162 5.16 19.75 4.42
C LEU A 162 3.95 19.15 5.13
N ASP A 163 3.56 19.65 6.28
CA ASP A 163 2.36 19.22 7.00
C ASP A 163 1.08 19.43 6.16
N LYS A 164 0.97 20.55 5.43
CA LYS A 164 -0.15 20.78 4.49
C LYS A 164 -0.20 19.71 3.39
N ILE A 165 0.96 19.28 2.88
CA ILE A 165 1.01 18.21 1.87
C ILE A 165 0.60 16.87 2.49
N VAL A 166 1.08 16.54 3.70
CA VAL A 166 0.67 15.33 4.42
C VAL A 166 -0.84 15.32 4.71
N ALA A 167 -1.40 16.45 5.12
CA ALA A 167 -2.84 16.59 5.33
C ALA A 167 -3.62 16.35 4.03
N ALA A 168 -3.15 16.89 2.90
CA ALA A 168 -3.75 16.66 1.59
C ALA A 168 -3.65 15.18 1.16
N GLN A 169 -2.53 14.50 1.43
CA GLN A 169 -2.37 13.06 1.18
C GLN A 169 -3.40 12.25 1.99
N LYS A 170 -3.54 12.54 3.28
CA LYS A 170 -4.51 11.85 4.15
C LYS A 170 -5.95 12.06 3.69
N LEU A 171 -6.30 13.29 3.29
CA LEU A 171 -7.64 13.58 2.74
C LEU A 171 -7.89 12.80 1.46
N ASN A 172 -6.91 12.77 0.55
CA ASN A 172 -7.00 12.04 -0.70
C ASN A 172 -7.15 10.51 -0.48
N ASP A 173 -6.42 9.94 0.48
CA ASP A 173 -6.56 8.53 0.85
C ASP A 173 -7.96 8.22 1.39
N GLY A 174 -8.51 9.10 2.21
CA GLY A 174 -9.90 9.00 2.69
C GLY A 174 -10.94 9.08 1.57
N LEU A 175 -10.71 9.93 0.56
CA LEU A 175 -11.58 10.01 -0.63
C LEU A 175 -11.50 8.73 -1.49
N ILE A 176 -10.32 8.14 -1.65
CA ILE A 176 -10.15 6.86 -2.35
C ILE A 176 -10.98 5.77 -1.65
N GLN A 177 -10.86 5.65 -0.33
CA GLN A 177 -11.63 4.68 0.45
C GLN A 177 -13.14 4.90 0.30
N LYS A 178 -13.62 6.13 0.46
CA LYS A 178 -15.05 6.45 0.30
C LYS A 178 -15.57 6.17 -1.11
N THR A 179 -14.71 6.36 -2.12
CA THR A 179 -15.07 6.04 -3.51
C THR A 179 -15.22 4.53 -3.70
N ASP A 180 -14.39 3.71 -3.04
CA ASP A 180 -14.55 2.26 -3.04
C ASP A 180 -15.82 1.81 -2.35
N GLU A 181 -16.15 2.39 -1.19
CA GLU A 181 -17.40 2.14 -0.47
C GLU A 181 -18.61 2.53 -1.33
N LEU A 182 -18.56 3.68 -1.98
CA LEU A 182 -19.62 4.14 -2.92
C LEU A 182 -19.78 3.16 -4.08
N PHE A 183 -18.69 2.71 -4.68
CA PHE A 183 -18.72 1.75 -5.79
C PHE A 183 -19.39 0.44 -5.37
N GLN A 184 -19.06 -0.09 -4.20
CA GLN A 184 -19.70 -1.30 -3.66
C GLN A 184 -21.18 -1.09 -3.35
N SER A 185 -21.54 0.06 -2.79
CA SER A 185 -22.93 0.42 -2.51
C SER A 185 -23.75 0.55 -3.78
N LEU A 186 -23.21 1.19 -4.83
CA LEU A 186 -23.83 1.26 -6.15
C LEU A 186 -24.03 -0.12 -6.74
N LEU A 187 -23.02 -0.99 -6.71
CA LEU A 187 -23.14 -2.37 -7.18
C LEU A 187 -24.27 -3.12 -6.46
N HIS A 188 -24.30 -3.05 -5.14
CA HIS A 188 -25.35 -3.73 -4.37
C HIS A 188 -26.75 -3.20 -4.70
N LYS A 189 -26.91 -1.89 -4.82
CA LYS A 189 -28.19 -1.24 -5.12
C LYS A 189 -28.65 -1.50 -6.55
N GLU A 190 -27.78 -1.26 -7.52
CA GLU A 190 -28.13 -1.30 -8.95
C GLU A 190 -28.27 -2.73 -9.49
N LEU A 191 -27.52 -3.69 -8.90
CA LEU A 191 -27.59 -5.10 -9.29
C LEU A 191 -28.51 -5.95 -8.39
N ASN A 192 -29.32 -5.31 -7.55
CA ASN A 192 -30.35 -6.01 -6.79
C ASN A 192 -31.55 -6.31 -7.68
N PRO A 193 -31.87 -7.61 -7.95
CA PRO A 193 -32.99 -7.99 -8.80
C PRO A 193 -34.36 -7.92 -8.09
N SER A 194 -34.39 -7.61 -6.78
CA SER A 194 -35.64 -7.61 -6.01
C SER A 194 -36.66 -6.64 -6.59
N GLY A 195 -37.84 -7.17 -6.96
CA GLY A 195 -38.90 -6.39 -7.56
C GLY A 195 -38.70 -6.02 -9.03
N LYS A 196 -37.71 -6.61 -9.70
CA LYS A 196 -37.38 -6.38 -11.11
C LYS A 196 -37.55 -7.66 -11.90
N ASP A 197 -38.15 -7.54 -13.09
CA ASP A 197 -38.31 -8.65 -14.04
C ASP A 197 -37.08 -8.76 -14.94
N TRP A 198 -35.94 -9.14 -14.32
CA TRP A 198 -34.67 -9.30 -15.04
C TRP A 198 -34.51 -10.75 -15.53
N GLU A 199 -33.97 -10.88 -16.73
CA GLU A 199 -33.72 -12.19 -17.33
C GLU A 199 -32.60 -12.95 -16.57
N MET A 200 -32.88 -14.22 -16.26
CA MET A 200 -31.90 -15.13 -15.67
C MET A 200 -31.06 -15.75 -16.78
N LYS A 201 -29.74 -15.46 -16.80
CA LYS A 201 -28.79 -16.05 -17.76
C LYS A 201 -27.70 -16.82 -17.06
N LYS A 202 -27.16 -17.85 -17.70
CA LYS A 202 -25.93 -18.51 -17.25
C LYS A 202 -24.72 -17.68 -17.63
N LEU A 203 -23.72 -17.64 -16.80
CA LEU A 203 -22.47 -16.88 -17.07
C LEU A 203 -21.84 -17.26 -18.42
N GLY A 204 -21.79 -18.55 -18.78
CA GLY A 204 -21.25 -19.02 -20.05
C GLY A 204 -22.03 -18.55 -21.30
N GLU A 205 -23.25 -18.01 -21.13
CA GLU A 205 -24.03 -17.45 -22.22
C GLU A 205 -23.63 -16.02 -22.57
N VAL A 206 -23.02 -15.27 -21.64
CA VAL A 206 -22.73 -13.83 -21.78
C VAL A 206 -21.29 -13.50 -22.17
N PHE A 207 -20.39 -14.47 -22.11
CA PHE A 207 -19.01 -14.30 -22.56
C PHE A 207 -18.51 -15.52 -23.37
N GLU A 208 -17.37 -15.33 -24.02
CA GLU A 208 -16.52 -16.40 -24.55
C GLU A 208 -15.18 -16.41 -23.83
N ARG A 209 -14.59 -17.59 -23.65
CA ARG A 209 -13.22 -17.72 -23.15
C ARG A 209 -12.21 -17.65 -24.27
N ILE A 210 -11.28 -16.72 -24.15
CA ILE A 210 -10.20 -16.59 -25.11
C ILE A 210 -9.13 -17.62 -24.79
N ILE A 211 -8.79 -18.43 -25.79
CA ILE A 211 -7.74 -19.47 -25.73
C ILE A 211 -6.53 -19.11 -26.55
N GLU A 212 -6.58 -17.97 -27.26
CA GLU A 212 -5.43 -17.45 -28.01
C GLU A 212 -4.21 -17.35 -27.09
N SER A 213 -3.12 -17.99 -27.49
CA SER A 213 -1.94 -18.07 -26.67
C SER A 213 -0.66 -17.90 -27.48
N LEU A 214 0.39 -17.46 -26.85
CA LEU A 214 1.72 -17.35 -27.43
C LEU A 214 2.81 -17.82 -26.45
N LEU A 215 3.94 -18.21 -27.00
CA LEU A 215 5.15 -18.51 -26.24
C LEU A 215 6.09 -17.29 -26.33
N PRO A 216 6.24 -16.49 -25.27
CA PRO A 216 6.98 -15.22 -25.34
C PRO A 216 8.47 -15.39 -25.68
N THR A 217 9.08 -16.54 -25.35
CA THR A 217 10.49 -16.84 -25.71
C THR A 217 10.73 -16.87 -27.23
N ARG A 218 9.69 -16.98 -28.06
CA ARG A 218 9.81 -16.83 -29.53
C ARG A 218 10.03 -15.37 -29.96
N HIS A 219 9.84 -14.42 -29.03
CA HIS A 219 10.08 -12.99 -29.20
C HIS A 219 10.94 -12.49 -28.02
N PRO A 220 12.22 -12.92 -27.92
CA PRO A 220 13.03 -12.80 -26.70
C PRO A 220 13.24 -11.36 -26.24
N ASP A 221 13.36 -10.43 -27.17
CA ASP A 221 13.63 -9.01 -26.87
C ASP A 221 12.38 -8.12 -26.84
N LYS A 222 11.22 -8.69 -27.19
CA LYS A 222 9.95 -7.97 -27.13
C LYS A 222 9.52 -7.82 -25.66
N GLU A 223 9.11 -6.62 -25.28
CA GLU A 223 8.48 -6.36 -23.99
C GLU A 223 6.98 -6.69 -24.06
N PHE A 224 6.49 -7.32 -23.00
CA PHE A 224 5.10 -7.71 -22.82
C PHE A 224 4.54 -7.12 -21.52
N ASN A 225 3.31 -6.64 -21.57
CA ASN A 225 2.49 -6.42 -20.39
C ASN A 225 2.05 -7.80 -19.88
N PHE A 226 2.85 -8.40 -18.99
CA PHE A 226 2.54 -9.70 -18.41
C PHE A 226 1.79 -9.53 -17.09
N ILE A 227 0.60 -10.14 -17.01
CA ILE A 227 -0.25 -10.13 -15.82
C ILE A 227 -0.28 -11.52 -15.19
N GLY A 228 0.34 -11.66 -14.02
CA GLY A 228 0.19 -12.81 -13.14
C GLY A 228 -0.95 -12.61 -12.13
N LEU A 229 -1.30 -13.66 -11.40
CA LEU A 229 -2.28 -13.54 -10.31
C LEU A 229 -1.82 -12.60 -9.19
N GLU A 230 -0.52 -12.51 -8.97
CA GLU A 230 0.12 -11.60 -8.02
C GLU A 230 -0.12 -10.13 -8.37
N ASN A 231 -0.34 -9.84 -9.65
CA ASN A 231 -0.58 -8.48 -10.12
C ASN A 231 -2.03 -8.03 -9.98
N ILE A 232 -2.99 -8.94 -9.78
CA ILE A 232 -4.39 -8.56 -9.55
C ILE A 232 -4.63 -8.53 -8.05
N GLU A 233 -4.92 -7.36 -7.51
CA GLU A 233 -5.23 -7.18 -6.10
C GLU A 233 -6.57 -7.82 -5.74
N SER A 234 -6.60 -8.55 -4.62
CA SER A 234 -7.81 -9.24 -4.14
C SER A 234 -8.93 -8.24 -3.81
N ASN A 235 -10.17 -8.56 -4.19
CA ASN A 235 -11.40 -7.80 -3.93
C ASN A 235 -11.52 -6.43 -4.63
N THR A 236 -10.43 -5.80 -5.04
CA THR A 236 -10.45 -4.45 -5.63
C THR A 236 -10.50 -4.46 -7.14
N GLY A 237 -9.90 -5.48 -7.76
CA GLY A 237 -9.73 -5.58 -9.20
C GLY A 237 -8.76 -4.53 -9.75
N GLN A 238 -7.82 -4.07 -8.95
CA GLN A 238 -6.73 -3.17 -9.37
C GLN A 238 -5.47 -3.96 -9.73
N LEU A 239 -4.66 -3.40 -10.59
CA LEU A 239 -3.32 -3.93 -10.86
C LEU A 239 -2.30 -3.35 -9.91
N VAL A 240 -1.41 -4.22 -9.43
CA VAL A 240 -0.29 -3.85 -8.57
C VAL A 240 1.02 -4.46 -9.09
N GLY A 241 2.10 -3.70 -9.00
CA GLY A 241 3.45 -4.21 -9.27
C GLY A 241 3.71 -4.67 -10.72
N VAL A 242 2.88 -4.28 -11.67
CA VAL A 242 3.07 -4.62 -13.09
C VAL A 242 4.27 -3.87 -13.65
N LYS A 243 5.14 -4.61 -14.35
CA LYS A 243 6.28 -4.05 -15.09
C LYS A 243 6.39 -4.75 -16.43
N PRO A 244 6.70 -4.01 -17.51
CA PRO A 244 7.03 -4.62 -18.79
C PRO A 244 8.12 -5.68 -18.61
N THR A 245 7.91 -6.85 -19.18
CA THR A 245 8.82 -7.99 -19.03
C THR A 245 9.23 -8.49 -20.39
N VAL A 246 10.53 -8.61 -20.66
CA VAL A 246 11.04 -9.11 -21.92
C VAL A 246 10.75 -10.59 -22.10
N GLY A 247 10.43 -10.99 -23.35
CA GLY A 247 9.95 -12.33 -23.69
C GLY A 247 10.86 -13.46 -23.25
N LYS A 248 12.19 -13.29 -23.27
CA LYS A 248 13.17 -14.29 -22.80
C LYS A 248 13.01 -14.68 -21.33
N LEU A 249 12.41 -13.84 -20.51
CA LEU A 249 12.18 -14.11 -19.08
C LEU A 249 10.87 -14.86 -18.82
N ILE A 250 9.96 -14.94 -19.79
CA ILE A 250 8.64 -15.56 -19.65
C ILE A 250 8.66 -16.93 -20.33
N LYS A 251 9.09 -17.96 -19.60
CA LYS A 251 9.44 -19.29 -20.16
C LYS A 251 8.26 -20.18 -20.56
N SER A 252 7.04 -19.86 -20.18
CA SER A 252 5.87 -20.69 -20.49
C SER A 252 4.85 -19.95 -21.36
N THR A 253 4.06 -20.73 -22.10
CA THR A 253 2.94 -20.20 -22.89
C THR A 253 2.00 -19.36 -22.03
N LYS A 254 1.52 -18.25 -22.58
CA LYS A 254 0.62 -17.29 -21.95
C LYS A 254 -0.62 -17.07 -22.80
N THR A 255 -1.75 -16.76 -22.16
CA THR A 255 -2.97 -16.39 -22.85
C THR A 255 -2.91 -14.93 -23.26
N VAL A 256 -3.31 -14.61 -24.48
CA VAL A 256 -3.39 -13.23 -24.99
C VAL A 256 -4.69 -12.61 -24.52
N PHE A 257 -4.65 -11.36 -24.08
CA PHE A 257 -5.84 -10.58 -23.78
C PHE A 257 -5.78 -9.20 -24.46
N ARG A 258 -6.94 -8.62 -24.64
CA ARG A 258 -7.10 -7.28 -25.23
C ARG A 258 -7.80 -6.36 -24.24
N GLU A 259 -7.72 -5.08 -24.52
CA GLU A 259 -8.51 -4.08 -23.81
C GLU A 259 -10.00 -4.47 -23.81
N ASN A 260 -10.69 -4.24 -22.70
CA ASN A 260 -12.06 -4.65 -22.40
C ASN A 260 -12.29 -6.17 -22.21
N ASP A 261 -11.26 -7.01 -22.23
CA ASP A 261 -11.40 -8.38 -21.72
C ASP A 261 -11.44 -8.37 -20.18
N VAL A 262 -12.21 -9.29 -19.59
CA VAL A 262 -12.26 -9.50 -18.15
C VAL A 262 -11.36 -10.67 -17.78
N LEU A 263 -10.32 -10.38 -16.99
CA LEU A 263 -9.38 -11.37 -16.49
C LEU A 263 -9.87 -11.91 -15.14
N TYR A 264 -10.18 -13.20 -15.09
CA TYR A 264 -10.70 -13.88 -13.90
C TYR A 264 -9.68 -14.89 -13.37
N GLY A 265 -9.22 -14.70 -12.15
CA GLY A 265 -8.32 -15.62 -11.45
C GLY A 265 -9.02 -16.93 -11.08
N LYS A 266 -8.80 -18.00 -11.86
CA LYS A 266 -9.42 -19.31 -11.58
C LYS A 266 -8.77 -20.06 -10.43
N LEU A 267 -7.49 -19.80 -10.12
CA LEU A 267 -6.80 -20.39 -8.98
C LEU A 267 -7.21 -19.64 -7.71
N ARG A 268 -7.66 -20.39 -6.71
CA ARG A 268 -8.15 -19.86 -5.42
C ARG A 268 -9.20 -18.75 -5.62
N PRO A 269 -10.36 -19.04 -6.22
CA PRO A 269 -11.37 -18.05 -6.58
C PRO A 269 -11.88 -17.22 -5.39
N TYR A 270 -11.77 -17.74 -4.17
CA TYR A 270 -12.07 -16.99 -2.94
C TYR A 270 -11.21 -15.73 -2.74
N LEU A 271 -10.06 -15.63 -3.43
CA LEU A 271 -9.25 -14.42 -3.42
C LEU A 271 -9.87 -13.29 -4.25
N ASN A 272 -10.95 -13.57 -4.98
CA ASN A 272 -11.72 -12.57 -5.74
C ASN A 272 -10.84 -11.66 -6.62
N LYS A 273 -9.99 -12.29 -7.43
CA LYS A 273 -9.07 -11.60 -8.35
C LYS A 273 -9.71 -11.46 -9.73
N VAL A 274 -10.34 -10.34 -9.98
CA VAL A 274 -11.00 -10.02 -11.25
C VAL A 274 -10.58 -8.62 -11.70
N TRP A 275 -10.02 -8.52 -12.90
CA TRP A 275 -9.59 -7.26 -13.48
C TRP A 275 -10.24 -7.03 -14.85
N LEU A 276 -10.75 -5.82 -15.08
CA LEU A 276 -11.18 -5.37 -16.40
C LEU A 276 -9.99 -4.72 -17.09
N ALA A 277 -9.53 -5.33 -18.18
CA ALA A 277 -8.35 -4.90 -18.90
C ALA A 277 -8.55 -3.51 -19.54
N ASP A 278 -7.61 -2.61 -19.25
CA ASP A 278 -7.51 -1.27 -19.83
C ASP A 278 -6.37 -1.15 -20.85
N THR A 279 -5.74 -2.27 -21.19
CA THR A 279 -4.65 -2.40 -22.16
C THR A 279 -4.61 -3.80 -22.75
N ASN A 280 -3.78 -3.99 -23.78
CA ASN A 280 -3.50 -5.30 -24.36
C ASN A 280 -2.30 -5.96 -23.65
N GLY A 281 -2.26 -7.29 -23.61
CA GLY A 281 -1.14 -8.00 -23.04
C GLY A 281 -1.27 -9.51 -23.05
N ILE A 282 -0.52 -10.16 -22.17
CA ILE A 282 -0.55 -11.60 -21.96
C ILE A 282 -0.70 -11.89 -20.46
N CYS A 283 -1.37 -12.96 -20.12
CA CYS A 283 -1.61 -13.32 -18.72
C CYS A 283 -1.23 -14.77 -18.39
N SER A 284 -1.10 -15.05 -17.09
CA SER A 284 -0.89 -16.40 -16.57
C SER A 284 -2.01 -17.35 -17.00
N THR A 285 -1.67 -18.62 -17.23
CA THR A 285 -2.64 -19.69 -17.50
C THR A 285 -3.60 -19.97 -16.34
N ASP A 286 -3.32 -19.47 -15.13
CA ASP A 286 -4.24 -19.51 -14.01
C ASP A 286 -5.30 -18.39 -14.01
N ILE A 287 -5.33 -17.61 -15.07
CA ILE A 287 -6.32 -16.57 -15.34
C ILE A 287 -7.15 -16.99 -16.56
N TRP A 288 -8.45 -16.92 -16.45
CA TRP A 288 -9.35 -16.98 -17.62
C TRP A 288 -9.49 -15.57 -18.21
N VAL A 289 -9.37 -15.49 -19.54
CA VAL A 289 -9.68 -14.28 -20.30
C VAL A 289 -11.11 -14.43 -20.82
N LEU A 290 -11.99 -13.57 -20.35
CA LEU A 290 -13.42 -13.60 -20.64
C LEU A 290 -13.76 -12.37 -21.49
N ARG A 291 -14.16 -12.60 -22.74
CA ARG A 291 -14.62 -11.56 -23.66
C ARG A 291 -16.14 -11.56 -23.72
N THR A 292 -16.75 -10.42 -23.45
CA THR A 292 -18.22 -10.32 -23.51
C THR A 292 -18.73 -10.52 -24.93
N LYS A 293 -19.83 -11.26 -25.04
CA LYS A 293 -20.55 -11.39 -26.33
C LYS A 293 -21.28 -10.10 -26.64
N LYS A 294 -21.38 -9.78 -27.93
CA LYS A 294 -22.05 -8.57 -28.41
C LYS A 294 -23.51 -8.50 -27.89
N ASN A 295 -23.87 -7.36 -27.33
CA ASN A 295 -25.21 -7.07 -26.78
C ASN A 295 -25.67 -7.97 -25.60
N ALA A 296 -24.78 -8.81 -25.03
CA ALA A 296 -25.15 -9.64 -23.88
C ALA A 296 -24.93 -8.91 -22.56
N ILE A 297 -23.74 -8.38 -22.36
CA ILE A 297 -23.34 -7.67 -21.14
C ILE A 297 -22.16 -6.74 -21.43
N SER A 298 -22.07 -5.59 -20.74
CA SER A 298 -20.87 -4.76 -20.83
C SER A 298 -19.69 -5.40 -20.05
N PRO A 299 -18.43 -5.21 -20.51
CA PRO A 299 -17.25 -5.72 -19.79
C PRO A 299 -17.17 -5.23 -18.34
N LEU A 300 -17.47 -3.97 -18.08
CA LEU A 300 -17.48 -3.39 -16.75
C LEU A 300 -18.53 -4.07 -15.86
N LEU A 301 -19.74 -4.29 -16.37
CA LEU A 301 -20.80 -4.96 -15.62
C LEU A 301 -20.46 -6.43 -15.36
N LEU A 302 -19.88 -7.15 -16.33
CA LEU A 302 -19.40 -8.52 -16.13
C LEU A 302 -18.34 -8.55 -15.01
N SER A 303 -17.33 -7.68 -15.07
CA SER A 303 -16.29 -7.63 -14.04
C SER A 303 -16.84 -7.35 -12.64
N ALA A 304 -17.88 -6.51 -12.57
CA ALA A 304 -18.55 -6.15 -11.33
C ALA A 304 -19.39 -7.33 -10.77
N ILE A 305 -20.15 -8.02 -11.62
CA ILE A 305 -20.94 -9.21 -11.24
C ILE A 305 -20.02 -10.31 -10.74
N LEU A 306 -18.91 -10.59 -11.42
CA LEU A 306 -17.98 -11.65 -11.04
C LEU A 306 -17.32 -11.42 -9.67
N ARG A 307 -17.25 -10.16 -9.19
CA ARG A 307 -16.74 -9.81 -7.88
C ARG A 307 -17.78 -9.85 -6.75
N GLN A 308 -19.05 -10.07 -7.06
CA GLN A 308 -20.07 -10.15 -6.02
C GLN A 308 -19.86 -11.34 -5.08
N PRO A 309 -20.07 -11.20 -3.77
CA PRO A 309 -19.83 -12.27 -2.78
C PRO A 309 -20.54 -13.59 -3.12
N GLN A 310 -21.76 -13.53 -3.65
CA GLN A 310 -22.51 -14.72 -4.04
C GLN A 310 -21.88 -15.48 -5.22
N ILE A 311 -21.27 -14.77 -6.16
CA ILE A 311 -20.59 -15.41 -7.31
C ILE A 311 -19.27 -16.00 -6.87
N VAL A 312 -18.53 -15.27 -6.04
CA VAL A 312 -17.29 -15.76 -5.42
C VAL A 312 -17.55 -17.03 -4.59
N ALA A 313 -18.61 -17.04 -3.78
CA ALA A 313 -18.99 -18.21 -2.99
C ALA A 313 -19.35 -19.42 -3.89
N LYS A 314 -20.18 -19.24 -4.92
CA LYS A 314 -20.56 -20.30 -5.87
C LYS A 314 -19.34 -20.84 -6.63
N SER A 315 -18.47 -19.95 -7.10
CA SER A 315 -17.23 -20.33 -7.78
C SER A 315 -16.27 -21.07 -6.86
N SER A 316 -16.16 -20.66 -5.60
CA SER A 316 -15.30 -21.29 -4.58
C SER A 316 -15.82 -22.66 -4.16
N ALA A 317 -17.14 -22.85 -4.05
CA ALA A 317 -17.75 -24.14 -3.75
C ALA A 317 -17.49 -25.19 -4.86
N SER A 318 -17.19 -24.76 -6.08
CA SER A 318 -16.86 -25.61 -7.23
C SER A 318 -15.41 -26.02 -7.34
N MET A 319 -14.56 -25.64 -6.38
CA MET A 319 -13.11 -25.86 -6.45
C MET A 319 -12.75 -27.34 -6.51
N ALA A 320 -11.77 -27.69 -7.37
CA ALA A 320 -11.14 -28.99 -7.46
C ALA A 320 -9.61 -28.85 -7.34
N GLY A 321 -8.97 -29.86 -6.74
CA GLY A 321 -7.52 -29.92 -6.52
C GLY A 321 -7.12 -29.60 -5.08
N ALA A 322 -6.39 -30.52 -4.43
CA ALA A 322 -6.05 -30.43 -3.00
C ALA A 322 -5.09 -29.27 -2.67
N ASN A 323 -4.02 -29.11 -3.44
CA ASN A 323 -2.97 -28.10 -3.14
C ASN A 323 -3.13 -26.77 -3.91
N LEU A 324 -3.72 -26.84 -5.11
CA LEU A 324 -3.92 -25.71 -6.00
C LEU A 324 -5.38 -25.66 -6.47
N PRO A 325 -6.34 -25.33 -5.58
CA PRO A 325 -7.76 -25.40 -5.90
C PRO A 325 -8.11 -24.39 -6.98
N ARG A 326 -8.75 -24.87 -8.04
CA ARG A 326 -9.20 -24.06 -9.19
C ARG A 326 -10.71 -24.13 -9.34
N ALA A 327 -11.32 -23.04 -9.76
CA ALA A 327 -12.72 -23.03 -10.16
C ALA A 327 -12.98 -24.07 -11.26
N ASN A 328 -14.04 -24.84 -11.11
CA ASN A 328 -14.47 -25.77 -12.15
C ASN A 328 -15.19 -24.98 -13.27
N LYS A 329 -14.71 -25.16 -14.50
CA LYS A 329 -15.22 -24.43 -15.68
C LYS A 329 -16.72 -24.66 -15.89
N ASP A 330 -17.16 -25.93 -15.87
CA ASP A 330 -18.53 -26.29 -16.21
C ASP A 330 -19.53 -25.81 -15.16
N VAL A 331 -19.09 -25.82 -13.88
CA VAL A 331 -19.89 -25.28 -12.78
C VAL A 331 -19.95 -23.76 -12.86
N PHE A 332 -18.80 -23.10 -13.14
CA PHE A 332 -18.74 -21.65 -13.29
C PHE A 332 -19.64 -21.16 -14.43
N ASP A 333 -19.64 -21.83 -15.57
CA ASP A 333 -20.46 -21.46 -16.73
C ASP A 333 -21.96 -21.61 -16.46
N LYS A 334 -22.35 -22.54 -15.58
CA LYS A 334 -23.74 -22.78 -15.17
C LYS A 334 -24.22 -21.83 -14.06
N ILE A 335 -23.35 -21.02 -13.46
CA ILE A 335 -23.80 -20.03 -12.46
C ILE A 335 -24.80 -19.09 -13.12
N THR A 336 -26.01 -19.03 -12.56
CA THR A 336 -27.06 -18.12 -13.03
C THR A 336 -26.93 -16.75 -12.37
N VAL A 337 -27.10 -15.72 -13.17
CA VAL A 337 -27.12 -14.31 -12.79
C VAL A 337 -28.34 -13.63 -13.36
N SER A 338 -28.95 -12.74 -12.62
CA SER A 338 -30.02 -11.88 -13.10
C SER A 338 -29.42 -10.68 -13.80
N LEU A 339 -29.79 -10.45 -15.04
CA LEU A 339 -29.25 -9.38 -15.88
C LEU A 339 -30.31 -8.34 -16.19
N PRO A 340 -30.03 -7.05 -15.96
CA PRO A 340 -30.91 -5.98 -16.37
C PRO A 340 -31.04 -5.93 -17.92
N PRO A 341 -32.13 -5.37 -18.44
CA PRO A 341 -32.24 -5.03 -19.86
C PRO A 341 -31.10 -4.13 -20.33
N VAL A 342 -30.77 -4.19 -21.63
CA VAL A 342 -29.60 -3.49 -22.19
C VAL A 342 -29.59 -1.99 -21.88
N ASP A 343 -30.74 -1.34 -21.88
CA ASP A 343 -30.81 0.10 -21.58
C ASP A 343 -30.58 0.42 -20.10
N GLU A 344 -31.06 -0.44 -19.19
CA GLU A 344 -30.76 -0.34 -17.78
C GLU A 344 -29.27 -0.64 -17.50
N GLN A 345 -28.70 -1.63 -18.23
CA GLN A 345 -27.24 -1.87 -18.16
C GLN A 345 -26.43 -0.62 -18.49
N LYS A 346 -26.81 0.16 -19.53
CA LYS A 346 -26.11 1.40 -19.90
C LYS A 346 -26.11 2.41 -18.74
N GLN A 347 -27.28 2.63 -18.12
CA GLN A 347 -27.38 3.56 -16.97
C GLN A 347 -26.53 3.10 -15.77
N ILE A 348 -26.53 1.80 -15.48
CA ILE A 348 -25.69 1.23 -14.43
C ILE A 348 -24.21 1.44 -14.75
N VAL A 349 -23.82 1.16 -16.00
CA VAL A 349 -22.44 1.32 -16.49
C VAL A 349 -21.98 2.78 -16.38
N GLU A 350 -22.82 3.75 -16.73
CA GLU A 350 -22.51 5.17 -16.61
C GLU A 350 -22.17 5.55 -15.15
N LYS A 351 -23.02 5.14 -14.19
CA LYS A 351 -22.80 5.39 -12.77
C LYS A 351 -21.49 4.75 -12.25
N LEU A 352 -21.28 3.48 -12.62
CA LEU A 352 -20.08 2.74 -12.22
C LEU A 352 -18.81 3.29 -12.85
N SER A 353 -18.89 3.71 -14.13
CA SER A 353 -17.78 4.32 -14.85
C SER A 353 -17.37 5.65 -14.22
N ALA A 354 -18.34 6.50 -13.86
CA ALA A 354 -18.07 7.78 -13.19
C ALA A 354 -17.31 7.58 -11.87
N ALA A 355 -17.74 6.62 -11.04
CA ALA A 355 -17.04 6.29 -9.79
C ALA A 355 -15.62 5.74 -10.04
N ARG A 356 -15.45 4.88 -11.05
CA ARG A 356 -14.14 4.34 -11.44
C ARG A 356 -13.20 5.42 -11.95
N GLU A 357 -13.69 6.32 -12.80
CA GLU A 357 -12.91 7.44 -13.33
C GLU A 357 -12.46 8.38 -12.21
N TYR A 358 -13.38 8.74 -11.31
CA TYR A 358 -13.04 9.55 -10.15
C TYR A 358 -11.96 8.92 -9.29
N LYS A 359 -12.05 7.60 -9.03
CA LYS A 359 -11.00 6.87 -8.32
C LYS A 359 -9.65 6.93 -9.05
N THR A 360 -9.65 6.80 -10.37
CA THR A 360 -8.43 6.90 -11.18
C THR A 360 -7.78 8.27 -11.05
N GLN A 361 -8.57 9.34 -11.04
CA GLN A 361 -8.08 10.71 -10.81
C GLN A 361 -7.48 10.86 -9.41
N LEU A 362 -8.13 10.31 -8.37
CA LEU A 362 -7.61 10.33 -6.99
C LEU A 362 -6.30 9.56 -6.84
N LEU A 363 -6.15 8.42 -7.53
CA LEU A 363 -4.88 7.65 -7.53
C LEU A 363 -3.76 8.42 -8.23
N ALA A 364 -4.04 9.09 -9.35
CA ALA A 364 -3.08 9.97 -10.01
C ALA A 364 -2.70 11.16 -9.10
N GLN A 365 -3.67 11.74 -8.39
CA GLN A 365 -3.42 12.81 -7.42
C GLN A 365 -2.55 12.32 -6.25
N LYS A 366 -2.76 11.09 -5.76
CA LYS A 366 -1.91 10.47 -4.72
C LYS A 366 -0.45 10.41 -5.16
N SER A 367 -0.18 9.99 -6.40
CA SER A 367 1.19 9.96 -6.95
C SER A 367 1.80 11.37 -6.98
N LYS A 368 1.07 12.35 -7.51
CA LYS A 368 1.53 13.75 -7.59
C LYS A 368 1.81 14.36 -6.21
N LEU A 369 0.96 14.10 -5.22
CA LEU A 369 1.18 14.56 -3.84
C LEU A 369 2.42 13.93 -3.21
N LYS A 370 2.70 12.64 -3.49
CA LYS A 370 3.92 11.97 -3.05
C LYS A 370 5.18 12.57 -3.70
N GLU A 371 5.13 12.83 -5.00
CA GLU A 371 6.21 13.48 -5.73
C GLU A 371 6.46 14.89 -5.21
N LEU A 372 5.39 15.67 -4.98
CA LEU A 372 5.47 17.01 -4.40
C LEU A 372 6.12 16.99 -3.02
N PHE A 373 5.69 16.08 -2.14
CA PHE A 373 6.31 15.91 -0.82
C PHE A 373 7.81 15.67 -0.93
N ASN A 374 8.22 14.70 -1.74
CA ASN A 374 9.63 14.35 -1.93
C ASN A 374 10.44 15.50 -2.53
N SER A 375 9.87 16.22 -3.49
CA SER A 375 10.51 17.39 -4.11
C SER A 375 10.71 18.53 -3.10
N VAL A 376 9.65 18.88 -2.35
CA VAL A 376 9.72 19.93 -1.33
C VAL A 376 10.69 19.52 -0.21
N LEU A 377 10.61 18.28 0.26
CA LEU A 377 11.53 17.73 1.27
C LEU A 377 12.99 17.84 0.80
N SER A 378 13.29 17.34 -0.39
CA SER A 378 14.64 17.40 -0.95
C SER A 378 15.14 18.84 -1.06
N LYS A 379 14.36 19.74 -1.64
CA LYS A 379 14.74 21.15 -1.82
C LYS A 379 14.95 21.89 -0.48
N SER A 380 14.21 21.52 0.55
CA SER A 380 14.34 22.15 1.88
C SER A 380 15.65 21.83 2.57
N PHE A 381 16.29 20.71 2.21
CA PHE A 381 17.54 20.24 2.80
C PHE A 381 18.72 20.17 1.80
N SER A 382 18.49 20.51 0.52
CA SER A 382 19.57 20.71 -0.44
C SER A 382 20.12 22.10 -0.24
N GLY A 383 21.35 22.20 0.24
CA GLY A 383 22.11 23.43 0.33
C GLY A 383 22.59 23.90 -1.04
#